data_5e29dd840bca402de08dcdb8bdf30905
#
_entry.id   5e29dd840bca402de08dcdb8bdf30905
#
_cell.length_a   1.000
_cell.length_b   1.000
_cell.length_c   1.000
_cell.angle_alpha   90.00
_cell.angle_beta   90.00
_cell.angle_gamma   90.00
#
_symmetry.space_group_name_H-M   'P 1'
#
loop_
_entity.id
_entity.type
_entity.pdbx_description
1 polymer ?
#
loop_
_entity_poly.entity_id
_entity_poly.type
_entity_poly.pdbx_seq_one_letter_code
_entity_poly.pdbx_strand_id
1 'polypeptide(L)'
;KLYTYTVYALSASPVFPVPASQVTGQVVTDAIASLTLGKASLNFSATRAATPTGSSTNCVLIRNSTRASKSGTASVSCDATYAYVGSNGITTQPMMNGITSTNLQVPTATNFNGSNAWKIPINPVIAPTPTNVVDGPIGVAINGVPIFNPCTQGGCVTGGDTKALGQLDTCNGHAGRADDYHYHAAPNCLMADQPANYWDTHPLGWALDGFAIFGYNDADGSVAARDSICGGNTKAVPNAPAGYAYHVTDASPYISNCLVGVPSPDLPNQGSKYHPMRQPPVTPFNVSGMTMTTDVDGYQVLQFTSAVRFVTNETGTDSYANPPGTYKIRYKQVTGDDLAALLSQPKNANASACWNFQFVNGSGVTTQPAVSYCK
;
A
#
# COMPACT_ATOMS: atom_id res chain seq x y z
N LYS A 1 26.39 -3.31 -13.54
CA LYS A 1 27.18 -2.08 -13.67
C LYS A 1 27.73 -1.69 -12.31
N LEU A 2 28.98 -1.23 -12.30
CA LEU A 2 29.56 -0.59 -11.13
C LEU A 2 29.13 0.87 -11.11
N TYR A 3 28.67 1.33 -9.97
CA TYR A 3 28.30 2.73 -9.71
C TYR A 3 29.17 3.27 -8.59
N THR A 4 29.60 4.51 -8.72
CA THR A 4 30.31 5.23 -7.67
C THR A 4 29.49 6.42 -7.24
N TYR A 5 29.16 6.48 -5.97
CA TYR A 5 28.56 7.65 -5.33
C TYR A 5 29.67 8.41 -4.62
N THR A 6 29.87 9.68 -4.97
CA THR A 6 30.91 10.50 -4.33
C THR A 6 30.27 11.72 -3.69
N VAL A 7 30.56 11.92 -2.43
CA VAL A 7 30.17 13.10 -1.65
C VAL A 7 31.40 13.99 -1.48
N TYR A 8 31.23 15.28 -1.72
CA TYR A 8 32.26 16.29 -1.58
C TYR A 8 31.93 17.25 -0.45
N ALA A 9 32.86 17.51 0.44
CA ALA A 9 32.81 18.64 1.36
C ALA A 9 33.43 19.84 0.67
N LEU A 10 32.68 20.94 0.56
CA LEU A 10 33.15 22.13 -0.15
C LEU A 10 33.34 23.30 0.81
N SER A 11 34.31 24.15 0.52
CA SER A 11 34.58 25.39 1.26
C SER A 11 33.58 26.52 0.98
N ALA A 12 32.88 26.45 -0.14
CA ALA A 12 31.85 27.40 -0.57
C ALA A 12 30.85 26.75 -1.54
N SER A 13 29.74 27.42 -1.79
CA SER A 13 28.79 27.00 -2.82
C SER A 13 29.41 27.12 -4.21
N PRO A 14 29.34 26.10 -5.07
CA PRO A 14 29.88 26.16 -6.42
C PRO A 14 29.02 27.09 -7.31
N VAL A 15 29.69 27.81 -8.21
CA VAL A 15 29.03 28.59 -9.26
C VAL A 15 29.23 27.89 -10.59
N PHE A 16 28.15 27.65 -11.30
CA PHE A 16 28.20 26.99 -12.61
C PHE A 16 28.25 28.03 -13.74
N PRO A 17 29.20 27.90 -14.68
CA PRO A 17 29.36 28.89 -15.76
C PRO A 17 28.34 28.70 -16.89
N VAL A 18 27.40 27.76 -16.76
CA VAL A 18 26.39 27.41 -17.77
C VAL A 18 25.00 27.33 -17.13
N PRO A 19 23.91 27.51 -17.92
CA PRO A 19 22.53 27.32 -17.46
C PRO A 19 22.31 25.88 -16.96
N ALA A 20 21.37 25.70 -16.04
CA ALA A 20 21.07 24.42 -15.40
C ALA A 20 20.82 23.27 -16.40
N SER A 21 20.24 23.57 -17.57
CA SER A 21 19.98 22.59 -18.64
C SER A 21 21.26 22.08 -19.33
N GLN A 22 22.39 22.73 -19.14
CA GLN A 22 23.68 22.38 -19.75
C GLN A 22 24.70 21.88 -18.72
N VAL A 23 24.31 21.71 -17.46
CA VAL A 23 25.17 21.21 -16.40
C VAL A 23 25.39 19.69 -16.62
N THR A 24 26.62 19.34 -16.97
CA THR A 24 27.08 17.95 -17.09
C THR A 24 27.90 17.54 -15.88
N GLY A 25 28.17 16.25 -15.72
CA GLY A 25 29.07 15.76 -14.65
C GLY A 25 30.47 16.42 -14.71
N GLN A 26 31.01 16.71 -15.89
CA GLN A 26 32.27 17.41 -16.03
C GLN A 26 32.18 18.85 -15.55
N VAL A 27 31.13 19.57 -15.92
CA VAL A 27 30.90 20.95 -15.45
C VAL A 27 30.79 21.02 -13.92
N VAL A 28 30.14 20.02 -13.29
CA VAL A 28 30.09 19.92 -11.83
C VAL A 28 31.50 19.69 -11.26
N THR A 29 32.24 18.73 -11.80
CA THR A 29 33.57 18.37 -11.32
C THR A 29 34.54 19.57 -11.40
N ASP A 30 34.50 20.30 -12.51
CA ASP A 30 35.34 21.48 -12.72
C ASP A 30 34.99 22.62 -11.76
N ALA A 31 33.69 22.86 -11.55
CA ALA A 31 33.20 23.92 -10.67
C ALA A 31 33.54 23.68 -9.19
N ILE A 32 33.68 22.43 -8.75
CA ILE A 32 34.00 22.10 -7.35
C ILE A 32 35.49 21.80 -7.12
N ALA A 33 36.32 21.73 -8.16
CA ALA A 33 37.71 21.28 -8.05
C ALA A 33 38.49 22.08 -7.03
N SER A 34 38.45 23.43 -7.11
CA SER A 34 39.15 24.33 -6.19
C SER A 34 38.46 24.53 -4.85
N LEU A 35 37.22 24.08 -4.71
CA LEU A 35 36.39 24.24 -3.50
C LEU A 35 36.41 23.00 -2.62
N THR A 36 36.91 21.87 -3.11
CA THR A 36 36.84 20.59 -2.42
C THR A 36 37.79 20.53 -1.23
N LEU A 37 37.24 20.41 -0.02
CA LEU A 37 37.97 20.20 1.23
C LEU A 37 38.23 18.70 1.49
N GLY A 38 37.36 17.86 1.02
CA GLY A 38 37.44 16.41 1.15
C GLY A 38 36.38 15.69 0.34
N LYS A 39 36.61 14.42 0.09
CA LYS A 39 35.61 13.55 -0.59
C LYS A 39 35.59 12.15 0.01
N ALA A 40 34.43 11.53 -0.03
CA ALA A 40 34.23 10.11 0.27
C ALA A 40 33.48 9.45 -0.86
N SER A 41 33.84 8.23 -1.24
CA SER A 41 33.16 7.49 -2.31
C SER A 41 32.68 6.15 -1.82
N LEU A 42 31.44 5.78 -2.19
CA LEU A 42 30.86 4.47 -2.02
C LEU A 42 30.74 3.82 -3.40
N ASN A 43 31.39 2.69 -3.58
CA ASN A 43 31.25 1.87 -4.77
C ASN A 43 30.24 0.76 -4.50
N PHE A 44 29.26 0.63 -5.37
CA PHE A 44 28.32 -0.49 -5.33
C PHE A 44 28.07 -1.04 -6.73
N SER A 45 27.88 -2.34 -6.82
CA SER A 45 27.44 -2.97 -8.06
C SER A 45 25.94 -3.18 -8.01
N ALA A 46 25.22 -2.58 -8.95
CA ALA A 46 23.87 -3.00 -9.24
C ALA A 46 23.89 -3.93 -10.44
N THR A 47 23.61 -5.18 -10.22
CA THR A 47 23.20 -6.08 -11.29
C THR A 47 21.74 -5.76 -11.57
N ARG A 48 21.46 -5.16 -12.73
CA ARG A 48 20.11 -5.21 -13.25
C ARG A 48 19.77 -6.70 -13.29
N ALA A 49 18.77 -7.14 -12.52
CA ALA A 49 18.24 -8.49 -12.71
C ALA A 49 18.09 -8.68 -14.22
N ALA A 50 18.72 -9.72 -14.74
CA ALA A 50 18.63 -10.00 -16.17
C ALA A 50 17.14 -9.94 -16.51
N THR A 51 16.76 -9.12 -17.49
CA THR A 51 15.41 -9.19 -18.06
C THR A 51 15.29 -10.66 -18.43
N PRO A 52 14.34 -11.42 -17.87
CA PRO A 52 14.20 -12.81 -18.25
C PRO A 52 14.08 -12.82 -19.76
N THR A 53 14.95 -13.56 -20.43
CA THR A 53 14.87 -13.79 -21.87
C THR A 53 13.55 -14.51 -22.09
N GLY A 54 12.50 -13.77 -22.51
CA GLY A 54 11.12 -14.25 -22.54
C GLY A 54 10.17 -13.46 -21.65
N SER A 55 10.43 -12.15 -21.42
CA SER A 55 9.41 -11.29 -20.77
C SER A 55 8.13 -11.39 -21.61
N SER A 56 7.09 -12.05 -21.08
CA SER A 56 5.80 -12.10 -21.76
C SER A 56 5.35 -10.67 -22.04
N THR A 57 4.63 -10.47 -23.13
CA THR A 57 4.04 -9.17 -23.47
C THR A 57 3.28 -8.59 -22.27
N ASN A 58 2.56 -9.45 -21.51
CA ASN A 58 1.77 -9.03 -20.36
C ASN A 58 2.62 -8.53 -19.17
N CYS A 59 3.78 -9.14 -18.91
CA CYS A 59 4.71 -8.58 -17.93
C CYS A 59 5.13 -7.14 -18.30
N VAL A 60 5.35 -6.88 -19.59
CA VAL A 60 5.69 -5.53 -20.07
C VAL A 60 4.52 -4.57 -19.89
N LEU A 61 3.29 -5.00 -20.17
CA LEU A 61 2.08 -4.20 -20.00
C LEU A 61 1.86 -3.83 -18.53
N ILE A 62 1.95 -4.79 -17.62
CA ILE A 62 1.82 -4.56 -16.17
C ILE A 62 2.90 -3.58 -15.68
N ARG A 63 4.14 -3.77 -16.11
CA ARG A 63 5.24 -2.88 -15.72
C ARG A 63 5.07 -1.47 -16.26
N ASN A 64 4.62 -1.32 -17.50
CA ASN A 64 4.43 -0.01 -18.13
C ASN A 64 3.28 0.76 -17.49
N SER A 65 2.14 0.10 -17.23
CA SER A 65 1.02 0.73 -16.53
C SER A 65 1.41 1.20 -15.13
N THR A 66 2.12 0.37 -14.38
CA THR A 66 2.62 0.72 -13.04
C THR A 66 3.56 1.92 -13.06
N ARG A 67 4.46 2.00 -14.06
CA ARG A 67 5.38 3.14 -14.23
C ARG A 67 4.67 4.43 -14.65
N ALA A 68 3.49 4.34 -15.23
CA ALA A 68 2.70 5.51 -15.62
C ALA A 68 1.99 6.17 -14.42
N SER A 69 1.91 5.49 -13.29
CA SER A 69 1.34 6.05 -12.05
C SER A 69 2.20 7.18 -11.51
N LYS A 70 1.57 8.27 -11.10
CA LYS A 70 2.19 9.43 -10.45
C LYS A 70 2.08 9.39 -8.94
N SER A 71 1.29 8.45 -8.39
CA SER A 71 0.87 8.45 -6.99
C SER A 71 1.07 7.08 -6.34
N GLY A 72 2.32 6.66 -6.15
CA GLY A 72 2.58 5.40 -5.46
C GLY A 72 4.02 4.93 -5.60
N THR A 73 4.34 3.82 -4.94
CA THR A 73 5.70 3.26 -4.88
C THR A 73 5.77 1.90 -5.56
N ALA A 74 4.81 1.58 -6.44
CA ALA A 74 4.71 0.25 -7.03
C ALA A 74 5.90 -0.09 -7.94
N SER A 75 6.34 -1.32 -7.87
CA SER A 75 7.39 -1.90 -8.69
C SER A 75 6.94 -3.25 -9.25
N VAL A 76 7.48 -3.64 -10.40
CA VAL A 76 7.10 -4.91 -11.05
C VAL A 76 8.33 -5.70 -11.47
N SER A 77 8.42 -6.92 -10.97
CA SER A 77 9.31 -7.97 -11.48
C SER A 77 8.47 -9.16 -11.98
N CYS A 78 9.02 -10.01 -12.83
CA CYS A 78 8.28 -11.16 -13.36
C CYS A 78 9.17 -12.38 -13.45
N ASP A 79 8.55 -13.55 -13.30
CA ASP A 79 9.07 -14.82 -13.74
C ASP A 79 8.30 -15.35 -14.98
N ALA A 80 8.31 -16.64 -15.21
CA ALA A 80 7.60 -17.25 -16.32
C ALA A 80 6.07 -17.34 -16.13
N THR A 81 5.58 -17.18 -14.89
CA THR A 81 4.18 -17.42 -14.52
C THR A 81 3.49 -16.16 -14.00
N TYR A 82 4.20 -15.34 -13.23
CA TYR A 82 3.61 -14.21 -12.52
C TYR A 82 4.40 -12.91 -12.74
N ALA A 83 3.67 -11.81 -12.76
CA ALA A 83 4.20 -10.50 -12.43
C ALA A 83 4.02 -10.29 -10.91
N TYR A 84 5.09 -9.89 -10.26
CA TYR A 84 5.13 -9.56 -8.83
C TYR A 84 5.03 -8.06 -8.66
N VAL A 85 3.88 -7.59 -8.23
CA VAL A 85 3.64 -6.15 -7.98
C VAL A 85 3.95 -5.86 -6.53
N GLY A 86 5.07 -5.19 -6.31
CA GLY A 86 5.54 -4.78 -4.99
C GLY A 86 5.19 -3.32 -4.71
N SER A 87 4.78 -3.02 -3.48
CA SER A 87 4.51 -1.66 -3.02
C SER A 87 4.53 -1.57 -1.49
N ASN A 88 4.35 -0.38 -0.95
CA ASN A 88 4.06 -0.19 0.47
C ASN A 88 2.56 0.03 0.76
N GLY A 89 1.68 -0.10 -0.24
CA GLY A 89 0.23 0.08 -0.11
C GLY A 89 -0.23 1.52 0.15
N ILE A 90 0.70 2.49 0.18
CA ILE A 90 0.40 3.90 0.44
C ILE A 90 0.45 4.70 -0.86
N THR A 91 -0.49 5.61 -1.01
CA THR A 91 -0.53 6.58 -2.11
C THR A 91 -0.12 7.97 -1.62
N THR A 92 0.34 8.82 -2.54
CA THR A 92 0.60 10.25 -2.27
C THR A 92 -0.65 11.12 -2.34
N GLN A 93 -1.78 10.54 -2.74
CA GLN A 93 -3.08 11.20 -2.80
C GLN A 93 -3.69 11.32 -1.40
N PRO A 94 -4.64 12.26 -1.18
CA PRO A 94 -5.32 12.36 0.11
C PRO A 94 -6.04 11.07 0.47
N MET A 95 -5.70 10.50 1.62
CA MET A 95 -6.33 9.28 2.16
C MET A 95 -7.23 9.62 3.34
N MET A 96 -8.29 8.83 3.54
CA MET A 96 -9.22 8.91 4.68
C MET A 96 -9.99 10.23 4.80
N ASN A 97 -10.03 11.05 3.76
CA ASN A 97 -10.73 12.33 3.76
C ASN A 97 -12.17 12.18 3.25
N GLY A 98 -13.15 12.66 4.00
CA GLY A 98 -14.57 12.64 3.60
C GLY A 98 -15.34 11.40 4.01
N ILE A 99 -14.77 10.51 4.81
CA ILE A 99 -15.49 9.38 5.41
C ILE A 99 -16.56 9.90 6.35
N THR A 100 -17.80 9.41 6.21
CA THR A 100 -18.96 9.82 7.02
C THR A 100 -19.35 8.79 8.08
N SER A 101 -18.84 7.57 7.97
CA SER A 101 -19.02 6.54 8.99
C SER A 101 -17.99 6.65 10.13
N THR A 102 -18.14 5.82 11.15
CA THR A 102 -17.22 5.76 12.30
C THR A 102 -15.91 4.99 12.01
N ASN A 103 -15.70 4.53 10.79
CA ASN A 103 -14.55 3.71 10.41
C ASN A 103 -13.34 4.60 10.04
N LEU A 104 -12.70 5.19 11.04
CA LEU A 104 -11.64 6.18 10.92
C LEU A 104 -10.28 5.59 11.35
N GLN A 105 -9.83 4.54 10.68
CA GLN A 105 -8.52 3.96 10.93
C GLN A 105 -7.42 4.76 10.24
N VAL A 106 -6.18 4.62 10.72
CA VAL A 106 -5.03 5.35 10.18
C VAL A 106 -4.32 4.46 9.16
N PRO A 107 -4.16 4.91 7.90
CA PRO A 107 -3.40 4.15 6.91
C PRO A 107 -1.96 3.91 7.36
N THR A 108 -1.54 2.66 7.36
CA THR A 108 -0.16 2.28 7.64
C THR A 108 0.49 1.63 6.43
N ALA A 109 1.78 1.87 6.25
CA ALA A 109 2.52 1.22 5.18
C ALA A 109 2.56 -0.30 5.42
N THR A 110 2.15 -1.06 4.42
CA THR A 110 2.17 -2.52 4.42
C THR A 110 3.22 -3.01 3.44
N ASN A 111 4.09 -3.91 3.88
CA ASN A 111 5.18 -4.39 3.04
C ASN A 111 4.68 -5.46 2.04
N PHE A 112 4.20 -5.02 0.88
CA PHE A 112 3.89 -5.89 -0.26
C PHE A 112 5.11 -6.08 -1.18
N ASN A 113 6.29 -6.37 -0.64
CA ASN A 113 7.52 -6.52 -1.42
C ASN A 113 8.13 -7.92 -1.27
N GLY A 114 9.07 -8.24 -2.16
CA GLY A 114 9.77 -9.53 -2.14
C GLY A 114 8.81 -10.70 -2.29
N SER A 115 8.87 -11.66 -1.36
CA SER A 115 7.97 -12.82 -1.33
C SER A 115 6.51 -12.47 -1.05
N ASN A 116 6.26 -11.26 -0.52
CA ASN A 116 4.92 -10.76 -0.20
C ASN A 116 4.32 -9.88 -1.32
N ALA A 117 5.02 -9.66 -2.45
CA ALA A 117 4.48 -8.94 -3.58
C ALA A 117 3.24 -9.66 -4.17
N TRP A 118 2.31 -8.87 -4.71
CA TRP A 118 1.11 -9.40 -5.34
C TRP A 118 1.45 -10.19 -6.60
N LYS A 119 0.98 -11.41 -6.70
CA LYS A 119 1.22 -12.29 -7.86
C LYS A 119 0.08 -12.12 -8.86
N ILE A 120 0.38 -11.51 -9.99
CA ILE A 120 -0.56 -11.34 -11.11
C ILE A 120 -0.20 -12.33 -12.21
N PRO A 121 -1.08 -13.28 -12.59
CA PRO A 121 -0.82 -14.19 -13.70
C PRO A 121 -0.51 -13.45 -14.99
N ILE A 122 0.62 -13.76 -15.64
CA ILE A 122 1.00 -13.10 -16.91
C ILE A 122 0.40 -13.79 -18.13
N ASN A 123 -0.19 -14.95 -17.97
CA ASN A 123 -0.92 -15.68 -18.99
C ASN A 123 -2.33 -16.00 -18.42
N PRO A 124 -3.23 -14.99 -18.35
CA PRO A 124 -4.55 -15.20 -17.79
C PRO A 124 -5.35 -16.20 -18.63
N VAL A 125 -6.09 -17.06 -17.96
CA VAL A 125 -6.94 -18.08 -18.58
C VAL A 125 -8.33 -17.97 -17.96
N ILE A 126 -9.35 -17.90 -18.80
CA ILE A 126 -10.75 -17.95 -18.36
C ILE A 126 -11.01 -19.28 -17.63
N ALA A 127 -11.51 -19.21 -16.44
CA ALA A 127 -11.88 -20.38 -15.65
C ALA A 127 -13.23 -20.97 -16.13
N PRO A 128 -13.44 -22.28 -16.00
CA PRO A 128 -14.75 -22.88 -16.32
C PRO A 128 -15.90 -22.29 -15.48
N THR A 129 -15.60 -21.85 -14.28
CA THR A 129 -16.55 -21.18 -13.37
C THR A 129 -15.83 -20.01 -12.71
N PRO A 130 -16.42 -18.82 -12.70
CA PRO A 130 -15.86 -17.67 -12.00
C PRO A 130 -15.70 -17.92 -10.50
N THR A 131 -14.67 -17.36 -9.91
CA THR A 131 -14.41 -17.44 -8.47
C THR A 131 -15.01 -16.23 -7.77
N ASN A 132 -16.01 -16.44 -6.93
CA ASN A 132 -16.56 -15.38 -6.09
C ASN A 132 -15.55 -14.97 -5.01
N VAL A 133 -15.39 -13.67 -4.83
CA VAL A 133 -14.58 -13.09 -3.77
C VAL A 133 -15.52 -12.47 -2.74
N VAL A 134 -15.69 -13.17 -1.64
CA VAL A 134 -16.63 -12.79 -0.57
C VAL A 134 -16.06 -11.67 0.29
N ASP A 135 -14.72 -11.65 0.47
CA ASP A 135 -14.00 -10.68 1.29
C ASP A 135 -12.57 -10.53 0.75
N GLY A 136 -12.02 -9.31 0.82
CA GLY A 136 -10.63 -9.01 0.51
C GLY A 136 -10.35 -8.61 -0.94
N PRO A 137 -9.06 -8.64 -1.35
CA PRO A 137 -8.62 -8.10 -2.61
C PRO A 137 -9.05 -8.93 -3.82
N ILE A 138 -9.44 -8.21 -4.86
CA ILE A 138 -9.70 -8.72 -6.22
C ILE A 138 -8.58 -8.35 -7.18
N GLY A 139 -7.75 -7.37 -6.83
CA GLY A 139 -6.68 -6.87 -7.69
C GLY A 139 -5.76 -5.88 -6.99
N VAL A 140 -4.90 -5.27 -7.78
CA VAL A 140 -4.00 -4.20 -7.35
C VAL A 140 -4.04 -3.07 -8.39
N ALA A 141 -4.20 -1.83 -7.91
CA ALA A 141 -4.13 -0.65 -8.74
C ALA A 141 -2.70 -0.37 -9.22
N ILE A 142 -2.55 0.37 -10.32
CA ILE A 142 -1.22 0.65 -10.88
C ILE A 142 -0.30 1.45 -9.94
N ASN A 143 -0.86 2.14 -8.94
CA ASN A 143 -0.09 2.81 -7.88
C ASN A 143 0.31 1.87 -6.73
N GLY A 144 -0.04 0.59 -6.80
CA GLY A 144 0.30 -0.44 -5.82
C GLY A 144 -0.65 -0.54 -4.62
N VAL A 145 -1.73 0.21 -4.62
CA VAL A 145 -2.80 0.10 -3.62
C VAL A 145 -3.68 -1.10 -3.97
N PRO A 146 -3.98 -2.00 -3.02
CA PRO A 146 -4.90 -3.12 -3.27
C PRO A 146 -6.30 -2.63 -3.65
N ILE A 147 -6.98 -3.41 -4.49
CA ILE A 147 -8.39 -3.21 -4.84
C ILE A 147 -9.18 -4.37 -4.24
N PHE A 148 -10.11 -4.06 -3.38
CA PHE A 148 -10.98 -5.03 -2.73
C PHE A 148 -12.34 -5.10 -3.42
N ASN A 149 -13.08 -6.16 -3.15
CA ASN A 149 -14.50 -6.24 -3.48
C ASN A 149 -15.29 -5.15 -2.70
N PRO A 150 -16.52 -4.80 -3.09
CA PRO A 150 -17.25 -3.67 -2.47
C PRO A 150 -17.77 -3.97 -1.06
N CYS A 151 -17.65 -5.21 -0.60
CA CYS A 151 -18.33 -5.67 0.60
C CYS A 151 -17.59 -5.25 1.87
N THR A 152 -18.34 -5.11 2.97
CA THR A 152 -17.78 -5.06 4.31
C THR A 152 -17.25 -6.44 4.72
N GLN A 153 -16.48 -6.49 5.79
CA GLN A 153 -16.01 -7.76 6.35
C GLN A 153 -17.19 -8.70 6.65
N GLY A 154 -17.12 -9.93 6.13
CA GLY A 154 -18.18 -10.93 6.26
C GLY A 154 -19.08 -11.03 5.04
N GLY A 155 -18.81 -10.27 3.99
CA GLY A 155 -19.47 -10.38 2.70
C GLY A 155 -20.49 -9.27 2.41
N CYS A 156 -20.99 -9.26 1.17
CA CYS A 156 -22.03 -8.37 0.70
C CYS A 156 -23.41 -8.84 1.17
N VAL A 157 -23.71 -8.64 2.43
CA VAL A 157 -25.10 -8.73 2.89
C VAL A 157 -25.89 -7.51 2.45
N THR A 158 -27.22 -7.59 2.38
CA THR A 158 -28.06 -6.46 2.01
C THR A 158 -27.70 -5.22 2.85
N GLY A 159 -27.27 -4.13 2.19
CA GLY A 159 -26.80 -2.91 2.84
C GLY A 159 -25.34 -2.95 3.34
N GLY A 160 -24.59 -4.02 3.07
CA GLY A 160 -23.19 -4.19 3.49
C GLY A 160 -22.15 -3.71 2.47
N ASP A 161 -22.49 -2.72 1.66
CA ASP A 161 -21.60 -2.08 0.67
C ASP A 161 -20.85 -0.92 1.35
N THR A 162 -19.51 -0.96 1.31
CA THR A 162 -18.64 0.02 1.98
C THR A 162 -18.90 1.46 1.52
N LYS A 163 -19.17 1.67 0.22
CA LYS A 163 -19.48 2.99 -0.34
C LYS A 163 -20.84 3.47 0.12
N ALA A 164 -21.87 2.62 0.04
CA ALA A 164 -23.22 2.95 0.49
C ALA A 164 -23.28 3.26 1.99
N LEU A 165 -22.42 2.65 2.79
CA LEU A 165 -22.30 2.89 4.24
C LEU A 165 -21.45 4.12 4.59
N GLY A 166 -20.93 4.86 3.62
CA GLY A 166 -20.09 6.04 3.87
C GLY A 166 -18.73 5.73 4.48
N GLN A 167 -18.21 4.52 4.26
CA GLN A 167 -16.94 4.08 4.79
C GLN A 167 -15.74 4.44 3.90
N LEU A 168 -15.97 4.96 2.71
CA LEU A 168 -14.93 5.30 1.75
C LEU A 168 -14.65 6.81 1.77
N ASP A 169 -13.39 7.14 1.57
CA ASP A 169 -12.94 8.51 1.35
C ASP A 169 -13.29 9.03 -0.05
N THR A 170 -12.92 10.27 -0.35
CA THR A 170 -13.17 10.91 -1.65
C THR A 170 -12.45 10.21 -2.81
N CYS A 171 -11.44 9.39 -2.53
CA CYS A 171 -10.72 8.58 -3.51
C CYS A 171 -11.30 7.18 -3.70
N ASN A 172 -12.41 6.84 -3.01
CA ASN A 172 -13.06 5.52 -2.95
C ASN A 172 -12.20 4.42 -2.31
N GLY A 173 -11.36 4.80 -1.36
CA GLY A 173 -10.58 3.90 -0.53
C GLY A 173 -10.81 4.14 0.96
N HIS A 174 -10.30 3.27 1.77
CA HIS A 174 -10.16 3.46 3.21
C HIS A 174 -9.05 2.59 3.78
N ALA A 175 -8.58 2.91 5.00
CA ALA A 175 -7.79 1.98 5.78
C ALA A 175 -8.74 0.99 6.43
N GLY A 176 -8.48 -0.29 6.18
CA GLY A 176 -9.29 -1.38 6.70
C GLY A 176 -8.89 -1.78 8.12
N ARG A 177 -9.38 -2.94 8.54
CA ARG A 177 -9.15 -3.48 9.88
C ARG A 177 -7.67 -3.76 10.21
N ALA A 178 -6.84 -3.93 9.18
CA ALA A 178 -5.39 -4.13 9.31
C ALA A 178 -4.60 -2.82 9.10
N ASP A 179 -5.30 -1.68 9.07
CA ASP A 179 -4.76 -0.35 8.77
C ASP A 179 -4.12 -0.24 7.36
N ASP A 180 -4.30 -1.25 6.53
CA ASP A 180 -3.94 -1.23 5.12
C ASP A 180 -4.93 -0.38 4.33
N TYR A 181 -4.42 0.57 3.56
CA TYR A 181 -5.27 1.36 2.66
C TYR A 181 -5.59 0.56 1.40
N HIS A 182 -6.87 0.53 0.99
CA HIS A 182 -7.33 -0.16 -0.21
C HIS A 182 -8.56 0.51 -0.81
N TYR A 183 -8.76 0.30 -2.12
CA TYR A 183 -9.92 0.79 -2.85
C TYR A 183 -11.04 -0.26 -2.85
N HIS A 184 -12.30 0.19 -2.80
CA HIS A 184 -13.50 -0.65 -2.98
C HIS A 184 -14.34 -0.25 -4.20
N ALA A 185 -14.05 0.88 -4.80
CA ALA A 185 -14.71 1.37 -6.01
C ALA A 185 -13.68 2.05 -6.92
N ALA A 186 -14.13 2.63 -8.03
CA ALA A 186 -13.25 3.33 -8.97
C ALA A 186 -12.31 4.29 -8.23
N PRO A 187 -10.98 4.14 -8.35
CA PRO A 187 -10.01 4.94 -7.60
C PRO A 187 -9.93 6.37 -8.16
N ASN A 188 -10.91 7.20 -7.81
CA ASN A 188 -11.15 8.52 -8.39
C ASN A 188 -9.91 9.42 -8.42
N CYS A 189 -9.14 9.43 -7.33
CA CYS A 189 -7.95 10.28 -7.25
C CYS A 189 -6.84 9.76 -8.18
N LEU A 190 -6.66 8.45 -8.31
CA LEU A 190 -5.76 7.86 -9.29
C LEU A 190 -6.23 8.19 -10.71
N MET A 191 -7.53 8.12 -10.96
CA MET A 191 -8.09 8.44 -12.28
C MET A 191 -7.91 9.91 -12.64
N ALA A 192 -7.91 10.81 -11.66
CA ALA A 192 -7.67 12.24 -11.87
C ALA A 192 -6.21 12.60 -12.24
N ASP A 193 -5.27 11.67 -12.09
CA ASP A 193 -3.86 11.87 -12.49
C ASP A 193 -3.66 11.98 -14.01
N GLN A 194 -4.65 11.54 -14.80
CA GLN A 194 -4.61 11.49 -16.25
C GLN A 194 -5.89 12.08 -16.87
N PRO A 195 -5.89 12.47 -18.15
CA PRO A 195 -7.12 12.83 -18.87
C PRO A 195 -8.16 11.71 -18.81
N ALA A 196 -9.45 12.05 -18.76
CA ALA A 196 -10.53 11.08 -18.56
C ALA A 196 -10.52 9.90 -19.56
N ASN A 197 -10.25 10.18 -20.84
CA ASN A 197 -10.18 9.16 -21.90
C ASN A 197 -8.91 8.29 -21.86
N TYR A 198 -7.95 8.61 -21.02
CA TYR A 198 -6.74 7.78 -20.86
C TYR A 198 -7.08 6.36 -20.41
N TRP A 199 -8.05 6.26 -19.52
CA TRP A 199 -8.46 4.99 -18.90
C TRP A 199 -9.35 4.11 -19.79
N ASP A 200 -9.72 4.59 -20.98
CA ASP A 200 -10.42 3.80 -21.99
C ASP A 200 -9.46 2.80 -22.69
N THR A 201 -8.15 3.10 -22.67
CA THR A 201 -7.13 2.30 -23.34
C THR A 201 -5.94 1.91 -22.46
N HIS A 202 -5.88 2.40 -21.22
CA HIS A 202 -4.81 2.10 -20.27
C HIS A 202 -5.39 1.55 -18.96
N PRO A 203 -4.84 0.44 -18.47
CA PRO A 203 -5.30 -0.16 -17.21
C PRO A 203 -5.12 0.78 -16.03
N LEU A 204 -6.11 0.84 -15.14
CA LEU A 204 -6.01 1.47 -13.82
C LEU A 204 -5.61 0.46 -12.73
N GLY A 205 -5.68 -0.83 -13.03
CA GLY A 205 -5.29 -1.92 -12.14
C GLY A 205 -5.25 -3.27 -12.83
N TRP A 206 -4.86 -4.27 -12.08
CA TRP A 206 -4.74 -5.66 -12.53
C TRP A 206 -5.42 -6.58 -11.53
N ALA A 207 -6.36 -7.37 -12.01
CA ALA A 207 -7.06 -8.35 -11.20
C ALA A 207 -6.16 -9.54 -10.85
N LEU A 208 -6.48 -10.23 -9.75
CA LEU A 208 -5.71 -11.38 -9.27
C LEU A 208 -5.82 -12.62 -10.17
N ASP A 209 -6.58 -12.57 -11.23
CA ASP A 209 -6.61 -13.56 -12.30
C ASP A 209 -5.81 -13.17 -13.55
N GLY A 210 -5.15 -12.01 -13.51
CA GLY A 210 -4.26 -11.53 -14.57
C GLY A 210 -4.93 -10.66 -15.64
N PHE A 211 -6.25 -10.50 -15.60
CA PHE A 211 -6.94 -9.57 -16.51
C PHE A 211 -6.85 -8.13 -16.01
N ALA A 212 -6.82 -7.19 -16.95
CA ALA A 212 -6.71 -5.76 -16.64
C ALA A 212 -8.06 -5.17 -16.20
N ILE A 213 -7.98 -4.12 -15.38
CA ILE A 213 -9.12 -3.32 -14.93
C ILE A 213 -9.00 -1.94 -15.58
N PHE A 214 -10.06 -1.48 -16.25
CA PHE A 214 -10.13 -0.22 -16.98
C PHE A 214 -11.13 0.77 -16.38
N GLY A 215 -11.18 1.96 -16.96
CA GLY A 215 -12.15 3.00 -16.65
C GLY A 215 -13.59 2.62 -17.03
N TYR A 216 -14.43 3.65 -17.12
CA TYR A 216 -15.87 3.49 -17.37
C TYR A 216 -16.21 3.10 -18.81
N ASN A 217 -15.29 3.34 -19.76
CA ASN A 217 -15.56 3.18 -21.18
C ASN A 217 -14.73 2.06 -21.81
N ASP A 218 -15.25 1.51 -22.89
CA ASP A 218 -14.50 0.70 -23.82
C ASP A 218 -13.48 1.56 -24.62
N ALA A 219 -12.57 0.94 -25.34
CA ALA A 219 -11.51 1.62 -26.10
C ALA A 219 -12.01 2.58 -27.19
N ASP A 220 -13.24 2.43 -27.62
CA ASP A 220 -13.91 3.31 -28.60
C ASP A 220 -14.56 4.54 -27.96
N GLY A 221 -14.45 4.71 -26.65
CA GLY A 221 -15.04 5.80 -25.86
C GLY A 221 -16.51 5.61 -25.50
N SER A 222 -17.14 4.50 -25.92
CA SER A 222 -18.50 4.17 -25.51
C SER A 222 -18.50 3.61 -24.08
N VAL A 223 -19.58 3.82 -23.32
CA VAL A 223 -19.72 3.22 -21.99
C VAL A 223 -19.57 1.71 -22.08
N ALA A 224 -18.71 1.13 -21.25
CA ALA A 224 -18.41 -0.29 -21.30
C ALA A 224 -19.63 -1.15 -21.07
N ALA A 225 -19.93 -2.05 -22.02
CA ALA A 225 -21.01 -3.01 -21.91
C ALA A 225 -20.57 -4.17 -20.99
N ARG A 226 -20.71 -3.96 -19.67
CA ARG A 226 -20.30 -4.93 -18.66
C ARG A 226 -21.24 -6.12 -18.63
N ASP A 227 -20.70 -7.33 -18.55
CA ASP A 227 -21.49 -8.53 -18.32
C ASP A 227 -22.09 -8.55 -16.90
N SER A 228 -23.08 -9.40 -16.68
CA SER A 228 -23.71 -9.61 -15.37
C SER A 228 -22.96 -10.62 -14.50
N ILE A 229 -21.85 -11.17 -14.97
CA ILE A 229 -21.08 -12.23 -14.28
C ILE A 229 -20.11 -11.58 -13.31
N CYS A 230 -19.08 -10.93 -13.85
CA CYS A 230 -18.02 -10.30 -13.04
C CYS A 230 -17.75 -8.83 -13.45
N GLY A 231 -18.56 -8.24 -14.29
CA GLY A 231 -18.53 -6.80 -14.55
C GLY A 231 -17.45 -6.35 -15.53
N GLY A 232 -17.16 -7.18 -16.51
CA GLY A 232 -16.29 -6.83 -17.63
C GLY A 232 -16.89 -7.22 -18.97
N ASN A 233 -16.06 -7.29 -20.00
CA ASN A 233 -16.44 -7.76 -21.31
C ASN A 233 -15.25 -8.36 -22.08
N THR A 234 -15.52 -8.93 -23.27
CA THR A 234 -14.52 -9.58 -24.11
C THR A 234 -14.05 -8.69 -25.27
N LYS A 235 -14.39 -7.41 -25.29
CA LYS A 235 -13.87 -6.49 -26.30
C LYS A 235 -12.36 -6.36 -26.17
N ALA A 236 -11.68 -6.30 -27.32
CA ALA A 236 -10.24 -6.10 -27.33
C ALA A 236 -9.90 -4.68 -26.84
N VAL A 237 -9.04 -4.60 -25.85
CA VAL A 237 -8.56 -3.33 -25.32
C VAL A 237 -7.05 -3.25 -25.52
N PRO A 238 -6.51 -2.11 -25.99
CA PRO A 238 -5.06 -1.88 -26.03
C PRO A 238 -4.45 -1.99 -24.63
N ASN A 239 -3.17 -2.37 -24.59
CA ASN A 239 -2.41 -2.46 -23.33
C ASN A 239 -2.95 -3.49 -22.32
N ALA A 240 -3.70 -4.49 -22.77
CA ALA A 240 -4.22 -5.58 -21.96
C ALA A 240 -4.03 -6.94 -22.63
N PRO A 241 -4.05 -8.04 -21.86
CA PRO A 241 -4.16 -9.38 -22.42
C PRO A 241 -5.50 -9.56 -23.12
N ALA A 242 -5.52 -10.38 -24.18
CA ALA A 242 -6.75 -10.73 -24.87
C ALA A 242 -7.65 -11.62 -23.99
N GLY A 243 -8.94 -11.59 -24.28
CA GLY A 243 -9.94 -12.50 -23.72
C GLY A 243 -10.94 -11.86 -22.77
N TYR A 244 -10.52 -10.97 -21.90
CA TYR A 244 -11.42 -10.28 -20.96
C TYR A 244 -10.80 -9.01 -20.40
N ALA A 245 -11.64 -8.03 -20.06
CA ALA A 245 -11.26 -6.83 -19.35
C ALA A 245 -12.38 -6.45 -18.37
N TYR A 246 -12.00 -6.13 -17.13
CA TYR A 246 -12.90 -5.55 -16.16
C TYR A 246 -13.06 -4.06 -16.38
N HIS A 247 -14.24 -3.52 -16.08
CA HIS A 247 -14.50 -2.09 -16.14
C HIS A 247 -15.14 -1.58 -14.86
N VAL A 248 -14.76 -0.39 -14.43
CA VAL A 248 -15.39 0.27 -13.29
C VAL A 248 -16.77 0.80 -13.65
N THR A 249 -17.60 1.01 -12.64
CA THR A 249 -18.95 1.62 -12.75
C THR A 249 -19.30 2.34 -11.46
N ASP A 250 -20.31 3.21 -11.50
CA ASP A 250 -20.82 3.88 -10.30
C ASP A 250 -21.83 3.04 -9.52
N ALA A 251 -22.34 1.98 -10.12
CA ALA A 251 -23.25 1.04 -9.44
C ALA A 251 -22.50 -0.11 -8.80
N SER A 252 -22.93 -0.60 -7.64
CA SER A 252 -22.39 -1.82 -7.01
C SER A 252 -22.44 -3.00 -8.00
N PRO A 253 -21.39 -3.79 -8.10
CA PRO A 253 -20.19 -3.89 -7.26
C PRO A 253 -19.03 -2.95 -7.63
N TYR A 254 -19.25 -1.86 -8.31
CA TYR A 254 -18.33 -0.79 -8.72
C TYR A 254 -17.14 -1.25 -9.59
N ILE A 255 -16.51 -2.36 -9.29
CA ILE A 255 -15.45 -3.01 -10.07
C ILE A 255 -15.85 -4.46 -10.33
N SER A 256 -15.69 -5.32 -9.35
CA SER A 256 -16.11 -6.72 -9.40
C SER A 256 -16.24 -7.31 -8.00
N ASN A 257 -17.03 -8.38 -7.87
CA ASN A 257 -17.09 -9.26 -6.71
C ASN A 257 -16.68 -10.70 -7.06
N CYS A 258 -16.17 -10.93 -8.27
CA CYS A 258 -15.65 -12.22 -8.69
C CYS A 258 -14.51 -12.07 -9.71
N LEU A 259 -13.81 -13.17 -9.97
CA LEU A 259 -12.76 -13.29 -10.97
C LEU A 259 -13.21 -14.30 -12.02
N VAL A 260 -13.16 -13.92 -13.30
CA VAL A 260 -13.53 -14.81 -14.44
C VAL A 260 -12.41 -15.77 -14.79
N GLY A 261 -11.17 -15.40 -14.50
CA GLY A 261 -10.00 -16.21 -14.79
C GLY A 261 -9.60 -17.11 -13.63
N VAL A 262 -8.61 -17.98 -13.89
CA VAL A 262 -7.97 -18.78 -12.85
C VAL A 262 -7.23 -17.85 -11.89
N PRO A 263 -7.62 -17.79 -10.60
CA PRO A 263 -7.08 -16.82 -9.68
C PRO A 263 -5.63 -17.14 -9.28
N SER A 264 -4.90 -16.11 -8.95
CA SER A 264 -3.60 -16.17 -8.29
C SER A 264 -3.68 -16.96 -6.98
N PRO A 265 -2.61 -17.69 -6.60
CA PRO A 265 -2.53 -18.35 -5.30
C PRO A 265 -2.59 -17.39 -4.11
N ASP A 266 -2.50 -16.07 -4.36
CA ASP A 266 -2.65 -15.07 -3.32
C ASP A 266 -4.12 -14.91 -2.86
N LEU A 267 -5.09 -15.27 -3.69
CA LEU A 267 -6.51 -15.11 -3.37
C LEU A 267 -6.94 -15.86 -2.08
N PRO A 268 -6.64 -17.14 -1.89
CA PRO A 268 -7.00 -17.86 -0.67
C PRO A 268 -6.14 -17.50 0.54
N ASN A 269 -4.98 -16.85 0.33
CA ASN A 269 -3.98 -16.57 1.38
C ASN A 269 -3.88 -15.09 1.73
N GLN A 270 -4.93 -14.33 1.52
CA GLN A 270 -4.95 -12.87 1.71
C GLN A 270 -4.46 -12.44 3.10
N GLY A 271 -4.86 -13.16 4.15
CA GLY A 271 -4.47 -12.85 5.51
C GLY A 271 -2.97 -12.88 5.76
N SER A 272 -2.18 -13.62 4.95
CA SER A 272 -0.73 -13.68 5.06
C SER A 272 -0.02 -12.47 4.43
N LYS A 273 -0.70 -11.72 3.56
CA LYS A 273 -0.16 -10.52 2.91
C LYS A 273 -0.07 -9.34 3.85
N TYR A 274 -0.96 -9.29 4.83
CA TYR A 274 -1.03 -8.18 5.75
C TYR A 274 0.00 -8.33 6.85
N HIS A 275 0.47 -7.19 7.33
CA HIS A 275 1.42 -7.13 8.42
C HIS A 275 0.86 -7.93 9.62
N PRO A 276 1.70 -8.72 10.33
CA PRO A 276 1.26 -9.49 11.50
C PRO A 276 0.68 -8.65 12.64
N MET A 277 0.77 -7.36 12.56
CA MET A 277 0.08 -6.41 13.43
C MET A 277 -1.30 -6.05 12.90
N ARG A 278 -2.18 -7.02 12.78
CA ARG A 278 -3.60 -6.70 12.84
C ARG A 278 -3.86 -6.03 14.19
N GLN A 279 -3.86 -4.70 14.18
CA GLN A 279 -4.43 -4.00 15.30
C GLN A 279 -5.91 -4.34 15.35
N PRO A 280 -6.45 -4.77 16.48
CA PRO A 280 -7.89 -4.84 16.63
C PRO A 280 -8.45 -3.44 16.32
N PRO A 281 -9.66 -3.33 15.76
CA PRO A 281 -10.27 -2.04 15.54
C PRO A 281 -10.27 -1.32 16.89
N VAL A 282 -9.51 -0.25 16.94
CA VAL A 282 -9.56 0.64 18.11
C VAL A 282 -10.96 1.23 18.08
N THR A 283 -11.78 0.87 19.04
CA THR A 283 -13.05 1.55 19.23
C THR A 283 -12.73 3.04 19.34
N PRO A 284 -13.30 3.91 18.48
CA PRO A 284 -13.04 5.33 18.57
C PRO A 284 -13.37 5.78 19.98
N PHE A 285 -12.35 6.19 20.73
CA PHE A 285 -12.56 6.79 22.03
C PHE A 285 -12.35 8.29 21.88
N ASN A 286 -13.25 9.06 22.46
CA ASN A 286 -13.14 10.52 22.45
C ASN A 286 -11.88 10.92 23.23
N VAL A 287 -10.80 11.12 22.47
CA VAL A 287 -9.50 11.50 23.02
C VAL A 287 -9.41 13.02 23.12
N SER A 288 -8.99 13.50 24.24
CA SER A 288 -8.69 14.90 24.47
C SER A 288 -7.36 15.05 25.23
N GLY A 289 -6.82 16.27 25.24
CA GLY A 289 -5.60 16.58 26.00
C GLY A 289 -4.38 15.79 25.53
N MET A 290 -4.26 15.55 24.22
CA MET A 290 -3.15 14.79 23.66
C MET A 290 -1.86 15.62 23.73
N THR A 291 -0.85 15.08 24.42
CA THR A 291 0.48 15.69 24.54
C THR A 291 1.56 14.68 24.24
N MET A 292 2.68 15.14 23.68
CA MET A 292 3.87 14.33 23.45
C MET A 292 5.04 14.93 24.23
N THR A 293 5.73 14.13 25.03
CA THR A 293 6.91 14.53 25.80
C THR A 293 7.97 13.43 25.76
N THR A 294 9.18 13.75 26.19
CA THR A 294 10.23 12.74 26.42
C THR A 294 10.46 12.66 27.94
N ASP A 295 10.45 11.46 28.50
CA ASP A 295 10.71 11.27 29.93
C ASP A 295 12.21 11.13 30.25
N VAL A 296 12.52 11.02 31.53
CA VAL A 296 13.91 10.95 32.01
C VAL A 296 14.65 9.70 31.56
N ASP A 297 13.93 8.64 31.21
CA ASP A 297 14.48 7.37 30.69
C ASP A 297 14.64 7.39 29.16
N GLY A 298 14.30 8.52 28.53
CA GLY A 298 14.39 8.70 27.08
C GLY A 298 13.25 8.05 26.27
N TYR A 299 12.14 7.69 26.94
CA TYR A 299 10.94 7.26 26.22
C TYR A 299 10.17 8.47 25.70
N GLN A 300 9.65 8.33 24.48
CA GLN A 300 8.58 9.20 23.99
C GLN A 300 7.30 8.82 24.73
N VAL A 301 6.60 9.80 25.27
CA VAL A 301 5.39 9.61 26.06
C VAL A 301 4.24 10.34 25.41
N LEU A 302 3.32 9.59 24.79
CA LEU A 302 2.03 10.10 24.35
C LEU A 302 1.05 10.00 25.52
N GLN A 303 0.60 11.14 26.05
CA GLN A 303 -0.46 11.20 27.04
C GLN A 303 -1.76 11.65 26.39
N PHE A 304 -2.88 11.05 26.78
CA PHE A 304 -4.23 11.41 26.33
C PHE A 304 -5.27 11.09 27.41
N THR A 305 -6.43 11.72 27.30
CA THR A 305 -7.60 11.42 28.14
C THR A 305 -8.69 10.81 27.27
N SER A 306 -9.22 9.65 27.67
CA SER A 306 -10.39 9.03 27.05
C SER A 306 -11.62 9.31 27.87
N ALA A 307 -12.67 9.83 27.23
CA ALA A 307 -13.97 10.08 27.88
C ALA A 307 -14.83 8.82 27.98
N VAL A 308 -14.46 7.73 27.30
CA VAL A 308 -15.20 6.48 27.23
C VAL A 308 -14.32 5.29 27.60
N ARG A 309 -14.95 4.19 28.03
CA ARG A 309 -14.26 2.91 28.22
C ARG A 309 -13.77 2.38 26.87
N PHE A 310 -12.58 1.84 26.84
CA PHE A 310 -12.02 1.19 25.65
C PHE A 310 -11.26 -0.11 26.00
N VAL A 311 -11.09 -0.97 25.01
CA VAL A 311 -10.43 -2.28 25.14
C VAL A 311 -9.22 -2.31 24.21
N THR A 312 -8.11 -2.84 24.69
CA THR A 312 -6.80 -2.83 24.00
C THR A 312 -6.23 -4.23 23.72
N ASN A 313 -7.07 -5.26 23.55
CA ASN A 313 -6.60 -6.59 23.23
C ASN A 313 -7.00 -7.07 21.81
N GLU A 314 -6.19 -7.95 21.25
CA GLU A 314 -6.38 -8.47 19.90
C GLU A 314 -7.60 -9.40 19.76
N THR A 315 -8.09 -9.95 20.84
CA THR A 315 -9.13 -10.99 20.84
C THR A 315 -10.53 -10.43 21.08
N GLY A 316 -10.65 -9.12 21.35
CA GLY A 316 -11.93 -8.51 21.72
C GLY A 316 -12.48 -8.98 23.07
N THR A 317 -11.71 -9.78 23.83
CA THR A 317 -12.06 -10.17 25.19
C THR A 317 -11.68 -9.06 26.18
N ASP A 318 -12.45 -8.90 27.25
CA ASP A 318 -12.32 -7.79 28.21
C ASP A 318 -11.06 -7.79 29.09
N SER A 319 -10.01 -8.54 28.70
CA SER A 319 -8.80 -8.72 29.51
C SER A 319 -8.07 -7.41 29.85
N TYR A 320 -8.24 -6.38 29.02
CA TYR A 320 -7.61 -5.07 29.21
C TYR A 320 -8.62 -3.93 29.03
N ALA A 321 -9.70 -4.00 29.78
CA ALA A 321 -10.70 -2.94 29.80
C ALA A 321 -10.16 -1.69 30.53
N ASN A 322 -10.13 -0.58 29.81
CA ASN A 322 -9.66 0.70 30.34
C ASN A 322 -10.87 1.62 30.59
N PRO A 323 -11.19 1.98 31.84
CA PRO A 323 -12.27 2.92 32.14
C PRO A 323 -11.94 4.32 31.59
N PRO A 324 -12.92 5.24 31.54
CA PRO A 324 -12.64 6.65 31.24
C PRO A 324 -11.53 7.19 32.14
N GLY A 325 -10.58 7.92 31.57
CA GLY A 325 -9.44 8.44 32.34
C GLY A 325 -8.26 8.88 31.45
N THR A 326 -7.18 9.25 32.15
CA THR A 326 -5.92 9.63 31.49
C THR A 326 -5.01 8.41 31.35
N TYR A 327 -4.39 8.30 30.19
CA TYR A 327 -3.50 7.20 29.81
C TYR A 327 -2.23 7.72 29.18
N LYS A 328 -1.18 6.89 29.22
CA LYS A 328 0.10 7.16 28.58
C LYS A 328 0.54 5.94 27.79
N ILE A 329 1.00 6.17 26.57
CA ILE A 329 1.77 5.21 25.78
C ILE A 329 3.21 5.69 25.80
N ARG A 330 4.10 4.93 26.41
CA ARG A 330 5.53 5.18 26.42
C ARG A 330 6.17 4.29 25.39
N TYR A 331 6.99 4.84 24.49
CA TYR A 331 7.69 4.02 23.51
C TYR A 331 9.12 4.51 23.28
N LYS A 332 10.01 3.56 23.02
CA LYS A 332 11.41 3.83 22.74
C LYS A 332 11.90 2.86 21.68
N GLN A 333 12.75 3.36 20.78
CA GLN A 333 13.39 2.49 19.79
C GLN A 333 14.35 1.52 20.49
N VAL A 334 14.27 0.26 20.10
CA VAL A 334 15.17 -0.79 20.57
C VAL A 334 16.47 -0.72 19.75
N THR A 335 17.60 -0.89 20.42
CA THR A 335 18.94 -0.81 19.81
C THR A 335 19.85 -1.94 20.33
N GLY A 336 21.02 -2.11 19.73
CA GLY A 336 22.02 -3.08 20.18
C GLY A 336 21.57 -4.54 20.08
N ASP A 337 21.96 -5.35 21.03
CA ASP A 337 21.73 -6.80 21.06
C ASP A 337 20.25 -7.15 21.15
N ASP A 338 19.45 -6.33 21.84
CA ASP A 338 17.98 -6.51 21.93
C ASP A 338 17.31 -6.35 20.55
N LEU A 339 17.78 -5.39 19.76
CA LEU A 339 17.30 -5.23 18.38
C LEU A 339 17.67 -6.45 17.54
N ALA A 340 18.91 -6.90 17.62
CA ALA A 340 19.36 -8.09 16.90
C ALA A 340 18.55 -9.33 17.29
N ALA A 341 18.27 -9.51 18.56
CA ALA A 341 17.43 -10.61 19.08
C ALA A 341 15.98 -10.54 18.55
N LEU A 342 15.40 -9.35 18.46
CA LEU A 342 14.06 -9.18 17.92
C LEU A 342 14.02 -9.43 16.39
N LEU A 343 14.99 -8.92 15.65
CA LEU A 343 15.07 -9.10 14.20
C LEU A 343 15.36 -10.55 13.79
N SER A 344 15.98 -11.35 14.65
CA SER A 344 16.20 -12.78 14.39
C SER A 344 14.93 -13.63 14.45
N GLN A 345 13.85 -13.10 14.99
CA GLN A 345 12.58 -13.82 15.08
C GLN A 345 11.90 -13.94 13.70
N PRO A 346 11.36 -15.10 13.33
CA PRO A 346 10.75 -15.29 12.00
C PRO A 346 9.63 -14.28 11.69
N LYS A 347 8.86 -13.88 12.69
CA LYS A 347 7.80 -12.85 12.55
C LYS A 347 8.32 -11.47 12.17
N ASN A 348 9.61 -11.21 12.37
CA ASN A 348 10.25 -9.92 12.13
C ASN A 348 11.26 -9.99 10.95
N ALA A 349 11.23 -11.04 10.14
CA ALA A 349 12.23 -11.30 9.09
C ALA A 349 12.41 -10.16 8.06
N ASN A 350 11.41 -9.30 7.91
CA ASN A 350 11.43 -8.14 7.00
C ASN A 350 11.52 -6.80 7.72
N ALA A 351 11.69 -6.81 9.04
CA ALA A 351 11.78 -5.59 9.83
C ALA A 351 13.21 -5.04 9.82
N SER A 352 13.34 -3.73 9.91
CA SER A 352 14.62 -3.02 10.01
C SER A 352 14.77 -2.24 11.33
N ALA A 353 13.69 -2.04 12.06
CA ALA A 353 13.67 -1.34 13.33
C ALA A 353 12.59 -1.90 14.25
N CYS A 354 12.81 -1.78 15.56
CA CYS A 354 11.85 -2.20 16.58
C CYS A 354 11.67 -1.12 17.63
N TRP A 355 10.48 -1.09 18.23
CA TRP A 355 10.16 -0.21 19.36
C TRP A 355 9.56 -1.03 20.49
N ASN A 356 9.85 -0.63 21.71
CA ASN A 356 9.22 -1.17 22.91
C ASN A 356 8.12 -0.21 23.37
N PHE A 357 6.90 -0.71 23.52
CA PHE A 357 5.74 0.05 23.98
C PHE A 357 5.33 -0.39 25.38
N GLN A 358 5.01 0.60 26.22
CA GLN A 358 4.49 0.43 27.56
C GLN A 358 3.21 1.24 27.71
N PHE A 359 2.23 0.65 28.36
CA PHE A 359 0.90 1.23 28.50
C PHE A 359 0.62 1.44 30.00
N VAL A 360 0.37 2.67 30.38
CA VAL A 360 0.12 3.04 31.78
C VAL A 360 -1.09 3.97 31.88
N ASN A 361 -1.78 3.94 33.01
CA ASN A 361 -2.82 4.93 33.34
C ASN A 361 -2.21 6.24 33.85
N GLY A 362 -3.06 7.23 34.14
CA GLY A 362 -2.63 8.54 34.61
C GLY A 362 -1.84 8.49 35.93
N SER A 363 -2.04 7.47 36.75
CA SER A 363 -1.31 7.22 38.00
C SER A 363 0.00 6.46 37.81
N GLY A 364 0.39 6.12 36.56
CA GLY A 364 1.61 5.38 36.28
C GLY A 364 1.50 3.86 36.46
N VAL A 365 0.30 3.34 36.69
CA VAL A 365 0.08 1.89 36.83
C VAL A 365 0.00 1.27 35.45
N THR A 366 0.76 0.19 35.20
CA THR A 366 0.72 -0.58 33.96
C THR A 366 -0.68 -1.15 33.72
N THR A 367 -1.25 -0.88 32.55
CA THR A 367 -2.60 -1.30 32.18
C THR A 367 -2.62 -2.55 31.31
N GLN A 368 -1.51 -2.88 30.68
CA GLN A 368 -1.30 -4.10 29.92
C GLN A 368 0.20 -4.43 29.80
N PRO A 369 0.60 -5.67 29.48
CA PRO A 369 1.99 -6.03 29.27
C PRO A 369 2.68 -5.15 28.23
N ALA A 370 3.97 -4.89 28.42
CA ALA A 370 4.79 -4.24 27.41
C ALA A 370 4.91 -5.12 26.15
N VAL A 371 4.92 -4.48 25.00
CA VAL A 371 5.05 -5.19 23.71
C VAL A 371 6.18 -4.58 22.88
N SER A 372 6.89 -5.42 22.15
CA SER A 372 7.87 -4.97 21.16
C SER A 372 7.28 -5.08 19.78
N TYR A 373 7.41 -4.02 19.01
CA TYR A 373 6.94 -3.91 17.64
C TYR A 373 8.11 -3.66 16.70
N CYS A 374 8.15 -4.41 15.60
CA CYS A 374 9.20 -4.31 14.59
C CYS A 374 8.61 -3.98 13.20
N LYS A 375 9.28 -3.08 12.49
CA LYS A 375 8.88 -2.62 11.15
C LYS A 375 10.07 -2.61 10.20
#